data_6f7617f07f21360ab12f0497a76a1db3
#
_entry.id   6f7617f07f21360ab12f0497a76a1db3
#
_cell.length_a   1.000
_cell.length_b   1.000
_cell.length_c   1.000
_cell.angle_alpha   90.00
_cell.angle_beta   90.00
_cell.angle_gamma   90.00
#
_symmetry.space_group_name_H-M   'P 1'
#
loop_
_entity.id
_entity.type
_entity.pdbx_description
1 polymer ?
#
loop_
_entity_poly.entity_id
_entity_poly.type
_entity_poly.pdbx_seq_one_letter_code
_entity_poly.pdbx_strand_id
1 'polypeptide(L)'
;PHVVNRWREQPGPGAGAWFDLGPHLVDQALRLFGRPLAVTARCLCLRKHSEATDNFHVLLHYPACEVVLHGSTFAGGPNIRFQVQGTGGSFVKYGLDPQEERLKAGVQPDNAQWAMENEAAFGTLHTETTCEAIPTESGGYQTFYVQLAAAIDGGGRAPVAVAEALTGIALIELAEESSRRGRTLACSSIL
;
A
#
# COMPACT_ATOMS: atom_id res chain seq x y z
N PRO A 1 6.37 1.64 21.42
CA PRO A 1 5.58 2.84 21.15
C PRO A 1 4.36 2.90 22.04
N HIS A 2 3.99 4.11 22.49
CA HIS A 2 2.79 4.30 23.31
C HIS A 2 1.55 4.40 22.42
N VAL A 3 0.40 3.90 22.92
CA VAL A 3 -0.90 4.15 22.31
C VAL A 3 -1.25 5.63 22.54
N VAL A 4 -1.63 6.32 21.48
CA VAL A 4 -2.01 7.74 21.53
C VAL A 4 -3.54 7.80 21.44
N ASN A 5 -4.17 8.71 22.16
CA ASN A 5 -5.62 8.88 22.12
C ASN A 5 -6.06 9.56 20.80
N ARG A 6 -5.92 8.81 19.69
CA ARG A 6 -6.41 9.19 18.37
C ARG A 6 -7.55 8.27 17.99
N TRP A 7 -8.50 8.75 17.21
CA TRP A 7 -9.65 7.97 16.78
C TRP A 7 -9.27 6.64 16.08
N ARG A 8 -8.15 6.64 15.33
CA ARG A 8 -7.62 5.44 14.64
C ARG A 8 -7.07 4.37 15.57
N GLU A 9 -6.75 4.72 16.81
CA GLU A 9 -6.22 3.81 17.83
C GLU A 9 -7.29 3.37 18.84
N GLN A 10 -8.52 3.87 18.69
CA GLN A 10 -9.67 3.43 19.46
C GLN A 10 -10.35 2.25 18.76
N PRO A 11 -10.97 1.31 19.52
CA PRO A 11 -11.68 0.19 18.91
C PRO A 11 -12.90 0.68 18.14
N GLY A 12 -13.11 0.15 16.94
CA GLY A 12 -14.26 0.48 16.11
C GLY A 12 -14.08 0.09 14.65
N PRO A 13 -15.16 0.12 13.86
CA PRO A 13 -15.10 -0.17 12.43
C PRO A 13 -14.15 0.81 11.72
N GLY A 14 -13.24 0.27 10.93
CA GLY A 14 -12.28 1.08 10.16
C GLY A 14 -11.11 1.64 10.97
N ALA A 15 -10.93 1.20 12.23
CA ALA A 15 -9.80 1.62 13.06
C ALA A 15 -8.57 0.72 12.91
N GLY A 16 -7.44 1.23 13.36
CA GLY A 16 -6.17 0.51 13.38
C GLY A 16 -5.34 0.62 12.10
N ALA A 17 -4.11 0.16 12.22
CA ALA A 17 -3.11 0.26 11.14
C ALA A 17 -3.54 -0.48 9.86
N TRP A 18 -4.33 -1.54 9.97
CA TRP A 18 -4.80 -2.26 8.80
C TRP A 18 -5.76 -1.42 7.95
N PHE A 19 -6.74 -0.76 8.56
CA PHE A 19 -7.66 0.12 7.85
C PHE A 19 -7.03 1.46 7.43
N ASP A 20 -5.96 1.90 8.08
CA ASP A 20 -5.22 3.13 7.72
C ASP A 20 -4.24 2.89 6.57
N LEU A 21 -3.42 1.86 6.64
CA LEU A 21 -2.36 1.57 5.65
C LEU A 21 -2.76 0.51 4.62
N GLY A 22 -3.62 -0.43 5.00
CA GLY A 22 -4.06 -1.53 4.15
C GLY A 22 -4.63 -1.08 2.80
N PRO A 23 -5.50 -0.06 2.71
CA PRO A 23 -6.02 0.44 1.45
C PRO A 23 -4.94 0.81 0.44
N HIS A 24 -3.87 1.46 0.89
CA HIS A 24 -2.75 1.83 0.03
C HIS A 24 -1.98 0.61 -0.51
N LEU A 25 -1.79 -0.40 0.33
CA LEU A 25 -1.06 -1.62 -0.03
C LEU A 25 -1.90 -2.53 -0.91
N VAL A 26 -3.19 -2.67 -0.60
CA VAL A 26 -4.14 -3.46 -1.39
C VAL A 26 -4.32 -2.87 -2.79
N ASP A 27 -4.49 -1.55 -2.91
CA ASP A 27 -4.60 -0.88 -4.21
C ASP A 27 -3.37 -1.14 -5.08
N GLN A 28 -2.16 -1.00 -4.51
CA GLN A 28 -0.92 -1.29 -5.22
C GLN A 28 -0.84 -2.75 -5.66
N ALA A 29 -1.21 -3.71 -4.80
CA ALA A 29 -1.22 -5.12 -5.16
C ALA A 29 -2.22 -5.42 -6.28
N LEU A 30 -3.43 -4.86 -6.20
CA LEU A 30 -4.45 -5.02 -7.24
C LEU A 30 -4.02 -4.40 -8.58
N ARG A 31 -3.31 -3.27 -8.56
CA ARG A 31 -2.77 -2.63 -9.77
C ARG A 31 -1.64 -3.44 -10.42
N LEU A 32 -0.77 -4.03 -9.62
CA LEU A 32 0.40 -4.77 -10.11
C LEU A 32 0.07 -6.21 -10.53
N PHE A 33 -0.80 -6.89 -9.79
CA PHE A 33 -1.02 -8.33 -9.92
C PHE A 33 -2.48 -8.71 -10.22
N GLY A 34 -3.40 -7.74 -10.23
CA GLY A 34 -4.82 -8.01 -10.37
C GLY A 34 -5.45 -8.61 -9.12
N ARG A 35 -6.53 -9.36 -9.29
CA ARG A 35 -7.30 -9.96 -8.19
C ARG A 35 -6.67 -11.23 -7.67
N PRO A 36 -6.45 -11.36 -6.35
CA PRO A 36 -5.93 -12.59 -5.77
C PRO A 36 -7.00 -13.70 -5.74
N LEU A 37 -6.56 -14.95 -5.67
CA LEU A 37 -7.44 -16.12 -5.51
C LEU A 37 -7.95 -16.27 -4.06
N ALA A 38 -7.09 -15.95 -3.10
CA ALA A 38 -7.39 -16.09 -1.68
C ALA A 38 -6.54 -15.12 -0.85
N VAL A 39 -6.91 -14.96 0.42
CA VAL A 39 -6.19 -14.16 1.41
C VAL A 39 -6.00 -14.93 2.71
N THR A 40 -4.81 -14.80 3.29
CA THR A 40 -4.48 -15.21 4.65
C THR A 40 -3.99 -13.99 5.42
N ALA A 41 -4.52 -13.72 6.61
CA ALA A 41 -4.15 -12.53 7.35
C ALA A 41 -3.91 -12.79 8.84
N ARG A 42 -3.08 -11.92 9.41
CA ARG A 42 -2.89 -11.74 10.86
C ARG A 42 -2.90 -10.24 11.14
N CYS A 43 -4.01 -9.75 11.69
CA CYS A 43 -4.16 -8.38 12.19
C CYS A 43 -4.14 -8.43 13.72
N LEU A 44 -3.15 -7.83 14.35
CA LEU A 44 -2.82 -8.03 15.75
C LEU A 44 -2.76 -6.70 16.51
N CYS A 45 -3.16 -6.72 17.78
CA CYS A 45 -2.97 -5.66 18.75
C CYS A 45 -1.84 -6.11 19.69
N LEU A 46 -0.61 -5.65 19.45
CA LEU A 46 0.58 -6.11 20.16
C LEU A 46 1.10 -5.11 21.19
N ARG A 47 0.80 -3.82 21.04
CA ARG A 47 1.17 -2.81 22.04
C ARG A 47 0.33 -2.98 23.31
N LYS A 48 0.95 -2.75 24.45
CA LYS A 48 0.23 -2.73 25.73
C LYS A 48 -0.90 -1.69 25.68
N HIS A 49 -2.11 -2.11 26.01
CA HIS A 49 -3.35 -1.30 25.95
C HIS A 49 -3.79 -0.87 24.53
N SER A 50 -3.30 -1.51 23.47
CA SER A 50 -3.86 -1.32 22.14
C SER A 50 -5.14 -2.13 21.99
N GLU A 51 -6.18 -1.49 21.49
CA GLU A 51 -7.49 -2.10 21.19
C GLU A 51 -7.80 -2.08 19.68
N ALA A 52 -6.90 -1.48 18.89
CA ALA A 52 -6.96 -1.45 17.44
C ALA A 52 -5.71 -2.09 16.83
N THR A 53 -5.83 -2.66 15.64
CA THR A 53 -4.70 -3.30 14.93
C THR A 53 -3.50 -2.37 14.82
N ASP A 54 -2.36 -2.82 15.29
CA ASP A 54 -1.09 -2.09 15.28
C ASP A 54 0.05 -2.86 14.59
N ASN A 55 -0.23 -4.09 14.19
CA ASN A 55 0.65 -4.94 13.40
C ASN A 55 -0.18 -5.82 12.48
N PHE A 56 0.19 -5.93 11.21
CA PHE A 56 -0.46 -6.84 10.30
C PHE A 56 0.50 -7.49 9.32
N HIS A 57 0.19 -8.75 8.99
CA HIS A 57 0.72 -9.50 7.87
C HIS A 57 -0.45 -10.05 7.08
N VAL A 58 -0.55 -9.68 5.82
CA VAL A 58 -1.58 -10.16 4.90
C VAL A 58 -0.90 -10.76 3.69
N LEU A 59 -1.22 -12.00 3.40
CA LEU A 59 -0.71 -12.77 2.28
C LEU A 59 -1.82 -12.90 1.24
N LEU A 60 -1.59 -12.37 0.07
CA LEU A 60 -2.48 -12.48 -1.09
C LEU A 60 -1.96 -13.58 -2.01
N HIS A 61 -2.79 -14.60 -2.24
CA HIS A 61 -2.44 -15.77 -3.05
C HIS A 61 -2.83 -15.56 -4.50
N TYR A 62 -1.86 -15.67 -5.40
CA TYR A 62 -2.04 -15.63 -6.85
C TYR A 62 -1.62 -16.96 -7.49
N PRO A 63 -1.99 -17.25 -8.75
CA PRO A 63 -1.63 -18.52 -9.39
C PRO A 63 -0.12 -18.78 -9.51
N ALA A 64 0.68 -17.71 -9.63
CA ALA A 64 2.11 -17.80 -9.89
C ALA A 64 2.99 -17.01 -8.93
N CYS A 65 2.41 -16.32 -7.95
CA CYS A 65 3.16 -15.56 -6.95
C CYS A 65 2.38 -15.37 -5.65
N GLU A 66 3.09 -14.95 -4.64
CA GLU A 66 2.55 -14.54 -3.34
C GLU A 66 2.90 -13.08 -3.11
N VAL A 67 1.94 -12.29 -2.62
CA VAL A 67 2.16 -10.89 -2.27
C VAL A 67 1.94 -10.71 -0.78
N VAL A 68 2.97 -10.24 -0.08
CA VAL A 68 2.93 -9.96 1.36
C VAL A 68 2.71 -8.48 1.59
N LEU A 69 1.63 -8.12 2.26
CA LEU A 69 1.37 -6.77 2.74
C LEU A 69 1.67 -6.73 4.24
N HIS A 70 2.59 -5.86 4.63
CA HIS A 70 3.01 -5.75 6.03
C HIS A 70 3.01 -4.30 6.50
N GLY A 71 2.57 -4.10 7.74
CA GLY A 71 2.70 -2.83 8.44
C GLY A 71 2.77 -3.05 9.95
N SER A 72 3.62 -2.26 10.60
CA SER A 72 3.86 -2.37 12.04
C SER A 72 4.19 -1.03 12.67
N THR A 73 3.54 -0.73 13.79
CA THR A 73 3.90 0.44 14.61
C THR A 73 5.21 0.26 15.38
N PHE A 74 5.80 -0.94 15.33
CA PHE A 74 7.09 -1.25 15.97
C PHE A 74 8.29 -1.01 15.04
N ALA A 75 8.06 -0.68 13.78
CA ALA A 75 9.13 -0.43 12.83
C ALA A 75 9.91 0.84 13.25
N GLY A 76 11.13 0.65 13.70
CA GLY A 76 12.02 1.71 14.22
C GLY A 76 13.21 2.03 13.29
N GLY A 77 13.22 1.56 12.06
CA GLY A 77 14.31 1.74 11.10
C GLY A 77 13.80 2.00 9.69
N PRO A 78 14.69 1.98 8.70
CA PRO A 78 14.29 2.12 7.29
C PRO A 78 13.31 1.02 6.91
N ASN A 79 12.09 1.41 6.52
CA ASN A 79 11.09 0.46 6.05
C ASN A 79 11.31 0.13 4.58
N ILE A 80 11.30 -1.16 4.26
CA ILE A 80 11.26 -1.64 2.89
C ILE A 80 9.90 -1.24 2.31
N ARG A 81 9.93 -0.45 1.24
CA ARG A 81 8.72 -0.06 0.51
C ARG A 81 8.26 -1.16 -0.43
N PHE A 82 9.22 -1.68 -1.21
CA PHE A 82 9.01 -2.80 -2.11
C PHE A 82 10.18 -3.78 -2.00
N GLN A 83 9.85 -5.05 -1.94
CA GLN A 83 10.79 -6.15 -2.14
C GLN A 83 10.15 -7.11 -3.14
N VAL A 84 10.75 -7.23 -4.31
CA VAL A 84 10.28 -8.14 -5.36
C VAL A 84 11.35 -9.18 -5.59
N GLN A 85 10.99 -10.44 -5.54
CA GLN A 85 11.88 -11.58 -5.78
C GLN A 85 11.34 -12.39 -6.96
N GLY A 86 12.14 -12.56 -7.97
CA GLY A 86 11.80 -13.28 -9.19
C GLY A 86 12.94 -14.17 -9.67
N THR A 87 12.68 -14.99 -10.67
CA THR A 87 13.64 -15.93 -11.23
C THR A 87 14.83 -15.24 -11.91
N GLY A 88 14.67 -13.98 -12.34
CA GLY A 88 15.73 -13.21 -12.98
C GLY A 88 16.49 -12.26 -12.05
N GLY A 89 16.07 -12.13 -10.79
CA GLY A 89 16.71 -11.22 -9.84
C GLY A 89 15.76 -10.77 -8.73
N SER A 90 16.25 -9.85 -7.90
CA SER A 90 15.47 -9.23 -6.83
C SER A 90 15.59 -7.71 -6.87
N PHE A 91 14.49 -7.03 -6.60
CA PHE A 91 14.43 -5.57 -6.50
C PHE A 91 14.06 -5.17 -5.08
N VAL A 92 14.76 -4.19 -4.52
CA VAL A 92 14.48 -3.64 -3.20
C VAL A 92 14.43 -2.11 -3.28
N LYS A 93 13.38 -1.53 -2.71
CA LYS A 93 13.22 -0.08 -2.59
C LYS A 93 12.84 0.31 -1.17
N TYR A 94 13.44 1.38 -0.69
CA TYR A 94 13.14 2.00 0.59
C TYR A 94 12.49 3.37 0.41
N GLY A 95 11.92 3.90 1.50
CA GLY A 95 11.36 5.25 1.51
C GLY A 95 9.98 5.36 0.87
N LEU A 96 9.49 6.58 0.81
CA LEU A 96 8.19 6.94 0.26
C LEU A 96 8.37 7.95 -0.87
N ASP A 97 7.35 8.09 -1.71
CA ASP A 97 7.26 9.14 -2.71
C ASP A 97 7.40 10.52 -2.04
N PRO A 98 8.21 11.44 -2.58
CA PRO A 98 8.51 12.71 -1.95
C PRO A 98 7.39 13.76 -2.06
N GLN A 99 6.35 13.51 -2.86
CA GLN A 99 5.33 14.50 -3.20
C GLN A 99 4.58 15.00 -1.97
N GLU A 100 4.19 14.11 -1.04
CA GLU A 100 3.46 14.49 0.16
C GLU A 100 4.28 15.42 1.07
N GLU A 101 5.55 15.09 1.30
CA GLU A 101 6.47 15.90 2.12
C GLU A 101 6.69 17.29 1.50
N ARG A 102 6.82 17.34 0.18
CA ARG A 102 6.99 18.60 -0.54
C ARG A 102 5.73 19.46 -0.50
N LEU A 103 4.54 18.86 -0.64
CA LEU A 103 3.28 19.58 -0.48
C LEU A 103 3.15 20.18 0.93
N LYS A 104 3.51 19.42 1.97
CA LYS A 104 3.53 19.90 3.36
C LYS A 104 4.54 21.05 3.54
N ALA A 105 5.63 21.04 2.79
CA ALA A 105 6.62 22.12 2.76
C ALA A 105 6.20 23.32 1.89
N GLY A 106 5.02 23.29 1.26
CA GLY A 106 4.50 24.36 0.41
C GLY A 106 5.04 24.38 -1.02
N VAL A 107 5.72 23.32 -1.46
CA VAL A 107 6.18 23.20 -2.85
C VAL A 107 4.98 22.98 -3.76
N GLN A 108 4.89 23.75 -4.83
CA GLN A 108 3.80 23.64 -5.79
C GLN A 108 4.06 22.51 -6.80
N PRO A 109 3.01 21.81 -7.26
CA PRO A 109 3.16 20.70 -8.22
C PRO A 109 3.42 21.11 -9.66
N ASP A 110 3.58 22.38 -9.95
CA ASP A 110 3.99 22.95 -11.25
C ASP A 110 5.50 22.92 -11.49
N ASN A 111 6.28 22.66 -10.46
CA ASN A 111 7.72 22.52 -10.57
C ASN A 111 8.08 21.14 -11.11
N ALA A 112 8.86 21.06 -12.18
CA ALA A 112 9.29 19.80 -12.80
C ALA A 112 10.03 18.84 -11.83
N GLN A 113 10.65 19.40 -10.78
CA GLN A 113 11.39 18.62 -9.78
C GLN A 113 10.54 18.18 -8.60
N TRP A 114 9.27 18.62 -8.52
CA TRP A 114 8.46 18.40 -7.32
C TRP A 114 8.22 16.91 -6.99
N ALA A 115 8.19 16.04 -8.00
CA ALA A 115 8.01 14.59 -7.84
C ALA A 115 9.30 13.76 -8.05
N MET A 116 10.43 14.40 -8.36
CA MET A 116 11.69 13.68 -8.57
C MET A 116 12.27 13.20 -7.25
N GLU A 117 12.67 11.94 -7.21
CA GLU A 117 13.46 11.41 -6.09
C GLU A 117 14.96 11.72 -6.23
N ASN A 118 15.64 11.73 -5.09
CA ASN A 118 17.11 11.71 -5.06
C ASN A 118 17.61 10.31 -5.45
N GLU A 119 18.73 10.22 -6.16
CA GLU A 119 19.35 8.95 -6.56
C GLU A 119 19.60 7.99 -5.37
N ALA A 120 19.89 8.53 -4.19
CA ALA A 120 20.08 7.75 -2.97
C ALA A 120 18.79 7.02 -2.51
N ALA A 121 17.63 7.42 -3.03
CA ALA A 121 16.33 6.80 -2.75
C ALA A 121 15.88 5.82 -3.85
N PHE A 122 16.65 5.67 -4.94
CA PHE A 122 16.32 4.72 -6.00
C PHE A 122 16.31 3.29 -5.49
N GLY A 123 15.47 2.47 -6.08
CA GLY A 123 15.46 1.03 -5.80
C GLY A 123 16.68 0.37 -6.43
N THR A 124 17.11 -0.75 -5.86
CA THR A 124 18.26 -1.53 -6.35
C THR A 124 17.78 -2.85 -6.92
N LEU A 125 18.17 -3.13 -8.16
CA LEU A 125 17.99 -4.41 -8.82
C LEU A 125 19.26 -5.24 -8.70
N HIS A 126 19.14 -6.42 -8.13
CA HIS A 126 20.19 -7.44 -8.01
C HIS A 126 19.88 -8.60 -8.94
N THR A 127 20.81 -8.93 -9.82
CA THR A 127 20.81 -10.16 -10.62
C THR A 127 21.98 -11.05 -10.19
N GLU A 128 22.18 -12.19 -10.86
CA GLU A 128 23.36 -13.03 -10.59
C GLU A 128 24.68 -12.32 -10.89
N THR A 129 24.66 -11.33 -11.78
CA THR A 129 25.89 -10.70 -12.31
C THR A 129 25.96 -9.20 -12.08
N THR A 130 24.83 -8.54 -11.77
CA THR A 130 24.76 -7.07 -11.66
C THR A 130 24.06 -6.63 -10.40
N CYS A 131 24.38 -5.39 -9.97
CA CYS A 131 23.71 -4.65 -8.93
C CYS A 131 23.54 -3.22 -9.43
N GLU A 132 22.31 -2.82 -9.73
CA GLU A 132 22.03 -1.58 -10.44
C GLU A 132 20.99 -0.74 -9.67
N ALA A 133 21.23 0.58 -9.55
CA ALA A 133 20.24 1.53 -9.10
C ALA A 133 19.25 1.80 -10.23
N ILE A 134 17.97 1.61 -9.96
CA ILE A 134 16.90 1.82 -10.93
C ILE A 134 16.25 3.18 -10.65
N PRO A 135 16.34 4.15 -11.56
CA PRO A 135 15.70 5.44 -11.41
C PRO A 135 14.19 5.29 -11.18
N THR A 136 13.68 6.02 -10.21
CA THR A 136 12.23 6.03 -9.95
C THR A 136 11.53 6.96 -10.92
N GLU A 137 10.50 6.48 -11.58
CA GLU A 137 9.60 7.30 -12.38
C GLU A 137 8.91 8.33 -11.50
N SER A 138 8.85 9.58 -11.97
CA SER A 138 8.21 10.66 -11.23
C SER A 138 6.71 10.44 -11.07
N GLY A 139 6.21 10.53 -9.86
CA GLY A 139 4.79 10.51 -9.56
C GLY A 139 4.06 11.77 -10.04
N GLY A 140 2.73 11.75 -9.98
CA GLY A 140 1.91 12.86 -10.46
C GLY A 140 0.59 13.00 -9.72
N TYR A 141 0.60 13.44 -8.45
CA TYR A 141 -0.63 13.67 -7.66
C TYR A 141 -1.60 14.62 -8.35
N GLN A 142 -1.09 15.65 -9.02
CA GLN A 142 -1.89 16.60 -9.80
C GLN A 142 -2.68 15.93 -10.93
N THR A 143 -2.17 14.85 -11.50
CA THR A 143 -2.85 14.11 -12.59
C THR A 143 -4.20 13.58 -12.15
N PHE A 144 -4.33 13.13 -10.90
CA PHE A 144 -5.61 12.71 -10.34
C PHE A 144 -6.65 13.84 -10.38
N TYR A 145 -6.28 15.04 -9.97
CA TYR A 145 -7.19 16.19 -9.94
C TYR A 145 -7.55 16.68 -11.34
N VAL A 146 -6.60 16.66 -12.27
CA VAL A 146 -6.86 16.99 -13.69
C VAL A 146 -7.87 16.00 -14.30
N GLN A 147 -7.68 14.71 -14.07
CA GLN A 147 -8.61 13.69 -14.55
C GLN A 147 -9.98 13.78 -13.88
N LEU A 148 -10.00 14.07 -12.57
CA LEU A 148 -11.26 14.26 -11.85
C LEU A 148 -12.04 15.47 -12.38
N ALA A 149 -11.38 16.59 -12.61
CA ALA A 149 -12.01 17.78 -13.18
C ALA A 149 -12.58 17.46 -14.58
N ALA A 150 -11.79 16.82 -15.45
CA ALA A 150 -12.26 16.41 -16.77
C ALA A 150 -13.48 15.47 -16.71
N ALA A 151 -13.52 14.54 -15.72
CA ALA A 151 -14.66 13.66 -15.54
C ALA A 151 -15.93 14.42 -15.07
N ILE A 152 -15.77 15.40 -14.18
CA ILE A 152 -16.89 16.25 -13.72
C ILE A 152 -17.45 17.08 -14.88
N ASP A 153 -16.58 17.62 -15.75
CA ASP A 153 -16.97 18.42 -16.92
C ASP A 153 -17.53 17.55 -18.08
N GLY A 154 -17.66 16.24 -17.88
CA GLY A 154 -18.21 15.30 -18.85
C GLY A 154 -17.26 14.90 -19.99
N GLY A 155 -15.97 15.27 -19.92
CA GLY A 155 -14.95 15.00 -20.94
C GLY A 155 -14.10 13.76 -20.70
N GLY A 156 -14.33 12.99 -19.62
CA GLY A 156 -13.48 11.86 -19.27
C GLY A 156 -14.13 10.83 -18.32
N ARG A 157 -13.38 9.78 -18.03
CA ARG A 157 -13.73 8.81 -16.98
C ARG A 157 -13.16 9.27 -15.64
N ALA A 158 -13.82 8.93 -14.55
CA ALA A 158 -13.27 9.10 -13.21
C ALA A 158 -11.90 8.40 -13.10
N PRO A 159 -10.91 9.03 -12.45
CA PRO A 159 -9.55 8.45 -12.31
C PRO A 159 -9.54 7.12 -11.55
N VAL A 160 -10.54 6.91 -10.68
CA VAL A 160 -10.77 5.65 -9.97
C VAL A 160 -12.24 5.29 -10.11
N ALA A 161 -12.53 4.07 -10.59
CA ALA A 161 -13.90 3.58 -10.67
C ALA A 161 -14.38 3.11 -9.29
N VAL A 162 -15.66 3.34 -9.00
CA VAL A 162 -16.30 2.89 -7.73
C VAL A 162 -16.13 1.38 -7.53
N ALA A 163 -16.24 0.58 -8.60
CA ALA A 163 -16.06 -0.86 -8.53
C ALA A 163 -14.63 -1.28 -8.10
N GLU A 164 -13.60 -0.53 -8.51
CA GLU A 164 -12.22 -0.76 -8.07
C GLU A 164 -12.06 -0.48 -6.58
N ALA A 165 -12.60 0.65 -6.11
CA ALA A 165 -12.59 1.00 -4.70
C ALA A 165 -13.36 -0.03 -3.84
N LEU A 166 -14.52 -0.49 -4.29
CA LEU A 166 -15.30 -1.54 -3.62
C LEU A 166 -14.54 -2.85 -3.53
N THR A 167 -13.82 -3.25 -4.59
CA THR A 167 -12.96 -4.45 -4.58
C THR A 167 -11.88 -4.33 -3.52
N GLY A 168 -11.23 -3.17 -3.41
CA GLY A 168 -10.21 -2.90 -2.38
C GLY A 168 -10.77 -3.02 -0.96
N ILE A 169 -11.91 -2.38 -0.68
CA ILE A 169 -12.57 -2.44 0.63
C ILE A 169 -12.99 -3.88 0.97
N ALA A 170 -13.62 -4.59 0.03
CA ALA A 170 -14.05 -5.96 0.24
C ALA A 170 -12.85 -6.90 0.55
N LEU A 171 -11.70 -6.68 -0.08
CA LEU A 171 -10.49 -7.45 0.23
C LEU A 171 -9.93 -7.11 1.62
N ILE A 172 -10.01 -5.84 2.05
CA ILE A 172 -9.62 -5.42 3.40
C ILE A 172 -10.47 -6.11 4.47
N GLU A 173 -11.79 -6.11 4.29
CA GLU A 173 -12.74 -6.77 5.19
C GLU A 173 -12.54 -8.29 5.21
N LEU A 174 -12.28 -8.90 4.03
CA LEU A 174 -12.01 -10.33 3.93
C LEU A 174 -10.70 -10.72 4.64
N ALA A 175 -9.68 -9.87 4.58
CA ALA A 175 -8.41 -10.08 5.29
C ALA A 175 -8.62 -9.99 6.81
N GLU A 176 -9.40 -9.03 7.30
CA GLU A 176 -9.76 -8.96 8.71
C GLU A 176 -10.52 -10.22 9.16
N GLU A 177 -11.46 -10.69 8.37
CA GLU A 177 -12.21 -11.92 8.62
C GLU A 177 -11.29 -13.17 8.60
N SER A 178 -10.33 -13.23 7.67
CA SER A 178 -9.30 -14.27 7.64
C SER A 178 -8.50 -14.29 8.94
N SER A 179 -8.07 -13.11 9.41
CA SER A 179 -7.35 -12.97 10.68
C SER A 179 -8.20 -13.45 11.87
N ARG A 180 -9.47 -13.04 11.93
CA ARG A 180 -10.39 -13.41 13.00
C ARG A 180 -10.66 -14.92 13.04
N ARG A 181 -10.79 -15.56 11.86
CA ARG A 181 -11.01 -17.01 11.73
C ARG A 181 -9.73 -17.84 11.82
N GLY A 182 -8.55 -17.22 11.73
CA GLY A 182 -7.27 -17.92 11.73
C GLY A 182 -7.08 -18.86 10.53
N ARG A 183 -7.67 -18.54 9.36
CA ARG A 183 -7.60 -19.38 8.16
C ARG A 183 -7.62 -18.57 6.87
N THR A 184 -7.11 -19.18 5.81
CA THR A 184 -7.23 -18.67 4.44
C THR A 184 -8.71 -18.61 4.00
N LEU A 185 -9.09 -17.51 3.34
CA LEU A 185 -10.41 -17.32 2.74
C LEU A 185 -10.28 -17.09 1.23
N ALA A 186 -11.16 -17.71 0.46
CA ALA A 186 -11.21 -17.52 -0.98
C ALA A 186 -11.78 -16.13 -1.33
N CYS A 187 -11.21 -15.47 -2.33
CA CYS A 187 -11.67 -14.16 -2.80
C CYS A 187 -12.88 -14.23 -3.74
N SER A 188 -13.30 -15.43 -4.18
CA SER A 188 -14.43 -15.63 -5.08
C SER A 188 -15.79 -15.11 -4.55
N SER A 189 -15.90 -14.83 -3.27
CA SER A 189 -17.13 -14.31 -2.65
C SER A 189 -17.25 -12.79 -2.68
N ILE A 190 -16.18 -12.07 -3.06
CA ILE A 190 -16.13 -10.60 -3.01
C ILE A 190 -15.81 -9.95 -4.36
N LEU A 191 -15.63 -10.75 -5.41
CA LEU A 191 -15.12 -10.32 -6.72
C LEU A 191 -16.12 -10.57 -7.84
#